data_067441d1aa551c40728f2cf8d4faf068
#
_entry.id   067441d1aa551c40728f2cf8d4faf068
#
_cell.length_a   1.000
_cell.length_b   1.000
_cell.length_c   1.000
_cell.angle_alpha   90.00
_cell.angle_beta   90.00
_cell.angle_gamma   90.00
#
_symmetry.space_group_name_H-M   'P 1'
#
loop_
_entity.id
_entity.type
_entity.pdbx_description
1 polymer ?
#
loop_
_entity_poly.entity_id
_entity_poly.type
_entity_poly.pdbx_seq_one_letter_code
_entity_poly.pdbx_strand_id
1 'polypeptide(L)'
;MSTGKVRADKDTLKAARVRLGLDQGQLAKAAGLTQVTISNFELGKTAPYDATQAAIQAALELRGIVFTNGDLPGFHFDKSKVVIPT
;
A
#
# COMPACT_ATOMS: atom_id res chain seq x y z
N MET A 1 -3.40 2.12 -24.27
CA MET A 1 -3.75 2.60 -23.25
C MET A 1 -3.18 2.03 -22.14
N SER A 2 -2.85 2.69 -21.46
CA SER A 2 -2.38 2.17 -20.34
C SER A 2 -3.42 1.65 -19.55
N THR A 3 -3.27 0.52 -19.22
CA THR A 3 -4.14 0.04 -18.27
C THR A 3 -3.42 -0.14 -17.05
N GLY A 4 -2.35 0.56 -16.91
CA GLY A 4 -1.57 0.40 -15.75
C GLY A 4 -2.35 0.68 -14.52
N LYS A 5 -2.07 -0.04 -13.46
CA LYS A 5 -2.59 0.27 -12.19
C LYS A 5 -2.13 1.60 -11.75
N VAL A 6 -2.94 2.25 -10.96
CA VAL A 6 -2.52 3.41 -10.22
C VAL A 6 -1.37 3.02 -9.32
N ARG A 7 -0.32 3.80 -9.33
CA ARG A 7 0.82 3.55 -8.47
C ARG A 7 0.81 4.57 -7.34
N ALA A 8 0.48 4.11 -6.16
CA ALA A 8 0.37 4.99 -5.00
C ALA A 8 1.74 5.35 -4.44
N ASP A 9 1.88 6.59 -3.98
CA ASP A 9 3.13 7.03 -3.36
C ASP A 9 3.21 6.57 -1.90
N LYS A 10 4.36 6.80 -1.28
CA LYS A 10 4.60 6.31 0.08
C LYS A 10 3.62 6.88 1.10
N ASP A 11 3.23 8.12 0.94
CA ASP A 11 2.32 8.75 1.90
C ASP A 11 0.90 8.18 1.77
N THR A 12 0.47 7.94 0.54
CA THR A 12 -0.82 7.33 0.28
C THR A 12 -0.85 5.89 0.79
N LEU A 13 0.23 5.14 0.58
CA LEU A 13 0.32 3.77 1.07
C LEU A 13 0.32 3.73 2.59
N LYS A 14 1.03 4.64 3.25
CA LYS A 14 1.03 4.71 4.70
C LYS A 14 -0.38 5.02 5.22
N ALA A 15 -1.05 5.99 4.61
CA ALA A 15 -2.40 6.34 5.02
C ALA A 15 -3.35 5.15 4.88
N ALA A 16 -3.22 4.39 3.80
CA ALA A 16 -4.05 3.20 3.59
C ALA A 16 -3.76 2.13 4.65
N ARG A 17 -2.49 1.96 5.02
CA ARG A 17 -2.12 1.03 6.09
C ARG A 17 -2.81 1.42 7.39
N VAL A 18 -2.73 2.70 7.74
CA VAL A 18 -3.35 3.22 8.96
C VAL A 18 -4.86 3.05 8.91
N ARG A 19 -5.46 3.29 7.74
CA ARG A 19 -6.91 3.11 7.57
C ARG A 19 -7.35 1.69 7.90
N LEU A 20 -6.52 0.71 7.57
CA LEU A 20 -6.83 -0.69 7.86
C LEU A 20 -6.46 -1.10 9.28
N GLY A 21 -5.83 -0.21 10.05
CA GLY A 21 -5.43 -0.54 11.41
C GLY A 21 -4.22 -1.44 11.48
N LEU A 22 -3.42 -1.51 10.42
CA LEU A 22 -2.22 -2.33 10.42
C LEU A 22 -1.03 -1.54 10.92
N ASP A 23 -0.23 -2.15 11.79
CA ASP A 23 1.05 -1.55 12.10
C ASP A 23 2.09 -1.94 11.04
N GLN A 24 3.29 -1.39 11.16
CA GLN A 24 4.34 -1.65 10.17
C GLN A 24 4.73 -3.12 10.10
N GLY A 25 4.76 -3.79 11.25
CA GLY A 25 5.10 -5.21 11.28
C GLY A 25 4.04 -6.08 10.61
N GLN A 26 2.78 -5.74 10.84
CA GLN A 26 1.69 -6.47 10.21
C GLN A 26 1.68 -6.28 8.70
N LEU A 27 1.92 -5.06 8.25
CA LEU A 27 2.02 -4.82 6.81
C LEU A 27 3.22 -5.55 6.21
N ALA A 28 4.35 -5.53 6.91
CA ALA A 28 5.55 -6.21 6.44
C ALA A 28 5.27 -7.70 6.21
N LYS A 29 4.63 -8.32 7.19
CA LYS A 29 4.28 -9.73 7.07
C LYS A 29 3.36 -9.97 5.88
N ALA A 30 2.38 -9.12 5.71
CA ALA A 30 1.42 -9.26 4.61
C ALA A 30 2.08 -9.08 3.25
N ALA A 31 3.08 -8.21 3.18
CA ALA A 31 3.76 -7.89 1.92
C ALA A 31 4.99 -8.77 1.65
N GLY A 32 5.34 -9.65 2.59
CA GLY A 32 6.54 -10.47 2.43
C GLY A 32 7.83 -9.67 2.61
N LEU A 33 7.79 -8.64 3.44
CA LEU A 33 8.92 -7.75 3.67
C LEU A 33 9.24 -7.72 5.16
N THR A 34 10.32 -7.02 5.52
CA THR A 34 10.65 -6.82 6.92
C THR A 34 10.08 -5.49 7.41
N GLN A 35 9.90 -5.37 8.72
CA GLN A 35 9.43 -4.13 9.30
C GLN A 35 10.39 -2.97 9.02
N VAL A 36 11.69 -3.25 9.04
CA VAL A 36 12.69 -2.23 8.73
C VAL A 36 12.49 -1.69 7.32
N THR A 37 12.19 -2.57 6.37
CA THR A 37 11.94 -2.16 4.99
C THR A 37 10.72 -1.24 4.92
N ILE A 38 9.65 -1.59 5.62
CA ILE A 38 8.45 -0.75 5.65
C ILE A 38 8.76 0.61 6.27
N SER A 39 9.45 0.61 7.41
CA SER A 39 9.79 1.85 8.10
C SER A 39 10.63 2.76 7.22
N ASN A 40 11.66 2.23 6.60
CA ASN A 40 12.53 3.03 5.73
C ASN A 40 11.76 3.54 4.50
N PHE A 41 10.89 2.72 3.95
CA PHE A 41 10.07 3.13 2.82
C PHE A 41 9.15 4.30 3.21
N GLU A 42 8.48 4.20 4.35
CA GLU A 42 7.55 5.24 4.78
C GLU A 42 8.26 6.54 5.14
N LEU A 43 9.49 6.44 5.62
CA LEU A 43 10.30 7.61 5.94
C LEU A 43 10.98 8.23 4.72
N GLY A 44 10.91 7.56 3.58
CA GLY A 44 11.60 8.04 2.39
C GLY A 44 13.10 7.89 2.47
N LYS A 45 13.61 6.98 3.31
CA LYS A 45 15.04 6.83 3.52
C LYS A 45 15.72 5.97 2.48
N THR A 46 14.96 5.20 1.73
CA THR A 46 15.55 4.35 0.72
C THR A 46 15.14 4.84 -0.65
N ALA A 47 15.93 4.49 -1.64
CA ALA A 47 15.56 4.77 -3.01
C ALA A 47 14.23 4.09 -3.29
N PRO A 48 13.42 4.66 -4.17
CA PRO A 48 12.16 4.03 -4.48
C PRO A 48 12.42 2.72 -5.17
N TYR A 49 11.98 1.67 -4.56
CA TYR A 49 12.10 0.36 -5.15
C TYR A 49 10.74 -0.04 -5.68
N ASP A 50 10.66 -0.24 -6.99
CA ASP A 50 9.42 -0.61 -7.61
C ASP A 50 8.85 -1.87 -6.99
N ALA A 51 9.71 -2.84 -6.69
CA ALA A 51 9.26 -4.10 -6.11
C ALA A 51 8.68 -3.91 -4.70
N THR A 52 9.31 -3.06 -3.89
CA THR A 52 8.82 -2.78 -2.54
C THR A 52 7.48 -2.06 -2.59
N GLN A 53 7.39 -1.02 -3.42
CA GLN A 53 6.15 -0.27 -3.59
C GLN A 53 5.02 -1.21 -4.07
N ALA A 54 5.32 -2.02 -5.06
CA ALA A 54 4.31 -2.93 -5.62
C ALA A 54 3.84 -3.96 -4.60
N ALA A 55 4.76 -4.49 -3.79
CA ALA A 55 4.41 -5.48 -2.77
C ALA A 55 3.50 -4.88 -1.70
N ILE A 56 3.82 -3.66 -1.26
CA ILE A 56 3.01 -2.96 -0.26
C ILE A 56 1.62 -2.68 -0.83
N GLN A 57 1.57 -2.13 -2.03
CA GLN A 57 0.30 -1.78 -2.66
C GLN A 57 -0.58 -3.02 -2.85
N ALA A 58 -0.01 -4.11 -3.34
CA ALA A 58 -0.76 -5.35 -3.55
C ALA A 58 -1.32 -5.89 -2.24
N ALA A 59 -0.54 -5.84 -1.16
CA ALA A 59 -1.00 -6.32 0.14
C ALA A 59 -2.21 -5.52 0.63
N LEU A 60 -2.21 -4.21 0.40
CA LEU A 60 -3.32 -3.35 0.80
C LEU A 60 -4.53 -3.55 -0.10
N GLU A 61 -4.31 -3.72 -1.40
CA GLU A 61 -5.41 -3.95 -2.33
C GLU A 61 -6.16 -5.24 -2.03
N LEU A 62 -5.44 -6.28 -1.62
CA LEU A 62 -6.08 -7.54 -1.24
C LEU A 62 -6.98 -7.39 -0.01
N ARG A 63 -6.79 -6.31 0.74
CA ARG A 63 -7.56 -6.04 1.95
C ARG A 63 -8.62 -4.97 1.74
N GLY A 64 -8.93 -4.66 0.49
CA GLY A 64 -10.04 -3.79 0.15
C GLY A 64 -9.70 -2.34 -0.14
N ILE A 65 -8.41 -2.00 -0.21
CA ILE A 65 -8.03 -0.64 -0.57
C ILE A 65 -8.05 -0.50 -2.09
N VAL A 66 -8.72 0.55 -2.55
CA VAL A 66 -8.75 0.91 -3.97
C VAL A 66 -8.03 2.24 -4.11
N PHE A 67 -6.92 2.24 -4.83
CA PHE A 67 -6.15 3.45 -5.04
C PHE A 67 -6.68 4.19 -6.25
N THR A 68 -6.73 5.51 -6.14
CA THR A 68 -7.28 6.35 -7.18
C THR A 68 -6.21 7.29 -7.74
N ASN A 69 -6.44 7.74 -8.97
CA ASN A 69 -5.46 8.55 -9.65
C ASN A 69 -6.20 9.57 -10.49
N GLY A 70 -6.72 10.54 -9.92
CA GLY A 70 -7.40 11.61 -10.63
C GLY A 70 -6.75 12.92 -10.24
N ASP A 71 -7.53 13.97 -10.26
CA ASP A 71 -7.06 15.25 -9.81
C ASP A 71 -6.66 15.22 -8.34
N LEU A 72 -7.29 14.33 -7.58
CA LEU A 72 -6.98 14.16 -6.17
C LEU A 72 -6.59 12.70 -5.93
N PRO A 73 -5.33 12.35 -6.14
CA PRO A 73 -4.88 10.99 -5.90
C PRO A 73 -5.10 10.60 -4.44
N GLY A 74 -5.46 9.35 -4.22
CA GLY A 74 -5.72 8.87 -2.87
C GLY A 74 -6.20 7.43 -2.89
N PHE A 75 -7.06 7.11 -1.94
CA PHE A 75 -7.62 5.77 -1.86
C PHE A 75 -8.96 5.81 -1.15
N HIS A 76 -9.69 4.70 -1.29
CA HIS A 76 -10.84 4.46 -0.43
C HIS A 76 -10.87 2.97 -0.10
N PHE A 77 -11.61 2.64 0.93
CA PHE A 77 -11.81 1.25 1.32
C PHE A 77 -13.10 0.74 0.68
N ASP A 78 -13.02 -0.42 0.04
CA ASP A 78 -14.18 -1.05 -0.58
C ASP A 78 -14.29 -2.47 -0.04
N LYS A 79 -15.27 -2.67 0.82
CA LYS A 79 -15.47 -3.97 1.46
C LYS A 79 -15.67 -5.09 0.45
N SER A 80 -16.27 -4.79 -0.70
CA SER A 80 -16.52 -5.80 -1.71
C SER A 80 -15.25 -6.29 -2.40
N LYS A 81 -14.14 -5.54 -2.24
CA LYS A 81 -12.87 -5.89 -2.85
C LYS A 81 -11.96 -6.66 -1.90
N VAL A 82 -12.39 -6.91 -0.68
CA VAL A 82 -11.55 -7.64 0.28
C VAL A 82 -11.40 -9.08 -0.16
N VAL A 83 -10.17 -9.48 -0.38
CA VAL A 83 -9.82 -10.86 -0.70
C VAL A 83 -9.30 -11.55 0.55
N ILE A 84 -8.45 -10.83 1.30
CA ILE A 84 -7.86 -11.32 2.52
C ILE A 84 -8.32 -10.42 3.65
N PRO A 85 -9.08 -10.91 4.63
CA PRO A 85 -9.50 -10.08 5.75
C PRO A 85 -8.30 -9.63 6.58
N THR A 86 -8.42 -8.43 7.14
CA THR A 86 -7.37 -7.95 8.04
C THR A 86 -7.53 -8.55 9.41
#